data_32525b74a8b8be0ac41f6001a3d5fc22
#
_entry.id   32525b74a8b8be0ac41f6001a3d5fc22
#
_cell.length_a   1.000
_cell.length_b   1.000
_cell.length_c   1.000
_cell.angle_alpha   90.00
_cell.angle_beta   90.00
_cell.angle_gamma   90.00
#
_symmetry.space_group_name_H-M   'P 1'
#
loop_
_entity.id
_entity.type
_entity.pdbx_description
1 polymer ?
#
loop_
_entity_poly.entity_id
_entity_poly.type
_entity_poly.pdbx_seq_one_letter_code
_entity_poly.pdbx_strand_id
1 'polypeptide(L)'
;MARSTGKVRAARLTDLAALGELSRLAQGEADATRSLGLPVSGPPIGVFSLFRLPLGAFQPHDALYVFERDGHIAGLLRVERDSGRDEWTVVELDAVGGLDAGDVRFRLVQHLLRDGAKRGATRFHVACADADDNVELFMQAGFVRFGDERILFRRPGDMPAPWSDAETRDAGIRPTSPLDAVALSRLYAAVTPQPVQRLECVRIADWERQGRDWRVPRSSLVPILRFADVYTYVLESRGGGRDGTQLDGFLQVGVAKEDQPHYLKVMARPEADVAPFLRFALGVIVERADKSTLGREGVIAPVRTYESPLDRRLEDGGFEDIATVTLLMKETLVRVAEPRLVPAGVR
;
A
#
# COMPACT_ATOMS: atom_id res chain seq x y z
N MET A 1 21.05 32.98 15.66
CA MET A 1 21.24 32.08 14.51
C MET A 1 20.10 32.33 13.53
N ALA A 2 20.36 32.82 12.33
CA ALA A 2 19.33 32.97 11.29
C ALA A 2 18.81 31.60 10.91
N ARG A 3 17.50 31.35 11.06
CA ARG A 3 16.88 30.13 10.56
C ARG A 3 17.01 30.13 9.02
N SER A 4 17.81 29.22 8.49
CA SER A 4 17.92 29.01 7.04
C SER A 4 16.53 28.72 6.48
N THR A 5 16.07 29.56 5.56
CA THR A 5 14.73 29.50 4.96
C THR A 5 14.74 28.49 3.83
N GLY A 6 14.62 27.18 4.17
CA GLY A 6 14.45 26.15 3.16
C GLY A 6 13.06 26.20 2.50
N LYS A 7 12.96 25.73 1.24
CA LYS A 7 11.76 25.73 0.41
C LYS A 7 11.36 24.31 -0.01
N VAL A 8 10.08 23.98 0.14
CA VAL A 8 9.52 22.76 -0.46
C VAL A 8 9.06 23.05 -1.90
N ARG A 9 9.40 22.14 -2.82
CA ARG A 9 9.00 22.19 -4.22
C ARG A 9 8.88 20.79 -4.82
N ALA A 10 8.24 20.68 -5.96
CA ALA A 10 8.29 19.43 -6.75
C ALA A 10 9.74 19.14 -7.17
N ALA A 11 10.10 17.87 -7.18
CA ALA A 11 11.40 17.44 -7.67
C ALA A 11 11.55 17.69 -9.17
N ARG A 12 12.78 17.90 -9.61
CA ARG A 12 13.17 18.12 -11.01
C ARG A 12 14.15 17.03 -11.44
N LEU A 13 14.31 16.84 -12.73
CA LEU A 13 15.31 15.91 -13.28
C LEU A 13 16.74 16.23 -12.80
N THR A 14 17.04 17.48 -12.59
CA THR A 14 18.35 17.96 -12.08
C THR A 14 18.61 17.55 -10.62
N ASP A 15 17.58 17.13 -9.87
CA ASP A 15 17.72 16.73 -8.47
C ASP A 15 18.14 15.26 -8.31
N LEU A 16 18.17 14.48 -9.39
CA LEU A 16 18.38 13.02 -9.33
C LEU A 16 19.66 12.61 -8.62
N ALA A 17 20.77 13.32 -8.88
CA ALA A 17 22.06 13.05 -8.22
C ALA A 17 21.97 13.28 -6.70
N ALA A 18 21.35 14.40 -6.30
CA ALA A 18 21.17 14.76 -4.90
C ALA A 18 20.20 13.81 -4.18
N LEU A 19 19.15 13.34 -4.87
CA LEU A 19 18.23 12.31 -4.35
C LEU A 19 18.91 10.97 -4.14
N GLY A 20 19.78 10.56 -5.07
CA GLY A 20 20.60 9.35 -4.91
C GLY A 20 21.55 9.44 -3.70
N GLU A 21 22.15 10.60 -3.48
CA GLU A 21 23.01 10.85 -2.33
C GLU A 21 22.20 10.83 -1.02
N LEU A 22 21.05 11.51 -0.95
CA LEU A 22 20.16 11.51 0.20
C LEU A 22 19.70 10.09 0.56
N SER A 23 19.30 9.31 -0.45
CA SER A 23 18.89 7.91 -0.22
C SER A 23 20.05 7.04 0.28
N ARG A 24 21.28 7.29 -0.22
CA ARG A 24 22.47 6.58 0.25
C ARG A 24 22.85 6.94 1.69
N LEU A 25 22.72 8.20 2.06
CA LEU A 25 22.94 8.66 3.44
C LEU A 25 21.89 8.08 4.39
N ALA A 26 20.63 8.07 3.99
CA ALA A 26 19.54 7.48 4.78
C ALA A 26 19.72 5.95 4.97
N GLN A 27 20.41 5.27 4.06
CA GLN A 27 20.75 3.85 4.23
C GLN A 27 21.88 3.58 5.23
N GLY A 28 22.81 4.51 5.37
CA GLY A 28 23.96 4.39 6.27
C GLY A 28 23.63 4.73 7.71
N GLU A 29 22.61 5.53 7.96
CA GLU A 29 22.06 5.81 9.29
C GLU A 29 21.02 4.74 9.58
N ALA A 30 21.48 3.65 10.18
CA ALA A 30 20.72 2.45 10.46
C ALA A 30 19.24 2.69 10.80
N ASP A 31 18.37 2.10 10.00
CA ASP A 31 16.95 1.77 10.24
C ASP A 31 15.99 2.84 10.80
N ALA A 32 16.49 3.82 11.52
CA ALA A 32 15.71 4.77 12.31
C ALA A 32 15.12 5.93 11.50
N THR A 33 15.75 6.36 10.42
CA THR A 33 15.32 7.51 9.61
C THR A 33 14.70 7.12 8.28
N ARG A 34 14.69 5.83 7.98
CA ARG A 34 14.09 5.36 6.75
C ARG A 34 12.59 5.49 6.85
N SER A 35 12.13 6.57 6.27
CA SER A 35 10.83 6.73 5.68
C SER A 35 9.79 5.76 6.19
N LEU A 36 9.15 6.00 7.24
CA LEU A 36 7.97 5.25 7.68
C LEU A 36 8.27 3.85 8.26
N GLY A 37 9.53 3.39 8.29
CA GLY A 37 9.94 2.13 8.91
C GLY A 37 9.29 0.88 8.32
N LEU A 38 8.82 0.96 7.07
CA LEU A 38 8.26 -0.21 6.38
C LEU A 38 9.38 -1.19 6.06
N PRO A 39 9.22 -2.50 6.40
CA PRO A 39 10.29 -3.50 6.25
C PRO A 39 10.67 -3.78 4.80
N VAL A 40 9.87 -3.31 3.87
CA VAL A 40 10.08 -3.43 2.43
C VAL A 40 10.07 -2.04 1.83
N SER A 41 10.97 -1.18 2.23
CA SER A 41 11.36 -0.10 1.35
C SER A 41 12.03 -0.78 0.17
N GLY A 42 11.50 -0.57 -1.03
CA GLY A 42 12.09 -1.10 -2.27
C GLY A 42 13.59 -0.82 -2.33
N PRO A 43 14.32 -1.46 -3.24
CA PRO A 43 15.76 -1.30 -3.30
C PRO A 43 16.08 0.18 -3.21
N PRO A 44 17.13 0.54 -2.46
CA PRO A 44 17.56 1.92 -2.35
C PRO A 44 17.56 2.53 -3.74
N ILE A 45 17.27 3.83 -3.84
CA ILE A 45 17.37 4.55 -5.10
C ILE A 45 18.81 4.35 -5.61
N GLY A 46 19.06 3.18 -6.19
CA GLY A 46 20.33 2.84 -6.82
C GLY A 46 20.41 3.54 -8.18
N VAL A 47 21.60 3.56 -8.77
CA VAL A 47 21.84 4.18 -10.09
C VAL A 47 20.83 3.71 -11.14
N PHE A 48 20.36 2.46 -11.08
CA PHE A 48 19.33 1.93 -11.96
C PHE A 48 17.91 2.40 -11.64
N SER A 49 17.59 2.68 -10.37
CA SER A 49 16.31 3.31 -10.01
C SER A 49 16.31 4.80 -10.28
N LEU A 50 17.47 5.45 -10.35
CA LEU A 50 17.58 6.83 -10.81
C LEU A 50 17.10 7.01 -12.27
N PHE A 51 17.33 6.03 -13.15
CA PHE A 51 16.77 6.01 -14.51
C PHE A 51 15.26 5.74 -14.54
N ARG A 52 14.70 5.13 -13.50
CA ARG A 52 13.26 4.89 -13.36
C ARG A 52 12.53 6.00 -12.60
N LEU A 53 13.21 6.71 -11.70
CA LEU A 53 12.67 7.87 -10.98
C LEU A 53 12.15 8.98 -11.93
N PRO A 54 12.87 9.39 -12.98
CA PRO A 54 12.34 10.40 -13.89
C PRO A 54 11.08 9.94 -14.60
N LEU A 55 11.01 8.67 -14.99
CA LEU A 55 9.83 8.10 -15.63
C LEU A 55 8.72 7.88 -14.60
N GLY A 56 9.05 7.47 -13.37
CA GLY A 56 8.11 7.32 -12.27
C GLY A 56 7.59 8.66 -11.72
N ALA A 57 8.46 9.65 -11.56
CA ALA A 57 8.07 10.99 -11.14
C ALA A 57 7.19 11.72 -12.20
N PHE A 58 7.24 11.26 -13.43
CA PHE A 58 6.40 11.75 -14.54
C PHE A 58 5.22 10.80 -14.84
N GLN A 59 5.13 9.65 -14.16
CA GLN A 59 3.94 8.85 -14.26
C GLN A 59 2.76 9.61 -13.62
N PRO A 60 1.56 9.54 -14.20
CA PRO A 60 0.40 10.27 -13.67
C PRO A 60 0.03 9.86 -12.23
N HIS A 61 0.59 8.76 -11.73
CA HIS A 61 0.29 8.19 -10.43
C HIS A 61 1.27 8.56 -9.31
N ASP A 62 2.46 9.10 -9.61
CA ASP A 62 3.45 9.47 -8.59
C ASP A 62 3.68 10.98 -8.51
N ALA A 63 3.96 11.48 -7.30
CA ALA A 63 4.46 12.84 -7.08
C ALA A 63 5.65 12.79 -6.12
N LEU A 64 6.66 13.59 -6.43
CA LEU A 64 7.89 13.69 -5.66
C LEU A 64 8.13 15.14 -5.26
N TYR A 65 8.29 15.39 -3.97
CA TYR A 65 8.59 16.70 -3.40
C TYR A 65 9.95 16.67 -2.71
N VAL A 66 10.67 17.77 -2.77
CA VAL A 66 11.96 17.94 -2.12
C VAL A 66 11.95 19.18 -1.23
N PHE A 67 12.68 19.09 -0.13
CA PHE A 67 13.01 20.26 0.69
C PHE A 67 14.43 20.71 0.34
N GLU A 68 14.54 21.90 -0.22
CA GLU A 68 15.81 22.53 -0.61
C GLU A 68 16.21 23.57 0.43
N ARG A 69 17.47 23.51 0.89
CA ARG A 69 18.09 24.47 1.79
C ARG A 69 19.50 24.79 1.28
N ASP A 70 19.79 26.04 1.08
CA ASP A 70 21.13 26.52 0.65
C ASP A 70 21.67 25.80 -0.60
N GLY A 71 20.77 25.49 -1.54
CA GLY A 71 21.10 24.79 -2.80
C GLY A 71 21.24 23.25 -2.66
N HIS A 72 21.04 22.70 -1.47
CA HIS A 72 21.12 21.26 -1.22
C HIS A 72 19.74 20.66 -0.91
N ILE A 73 19.51 19.44 -1.35
CA ILE A 73 18.31 18.66 -0.99
C ILE A 73 18.52 18.09 0.41
N ALA A 74 17.68 18.53 1.36
CA ALA A 74 17.73 18.10 2.74
C ALA A 74 16.56 17.19 3.15
N GLY A 75 15.62 16.92 2.26
CA GLY A 75 14.50 16.01 2.51
C GLY A 75 13.73 15.68 1.25
N LEU A 76 13.01 14.59 1.31
CA LEU A 76 12.27 13.96 0.23
C LEU A 76 10.91 13.48 0.74
N LEU A 77 9.87 13.63 -0.08
CA LEU A 77 8.56 13.01 0.12
C LEU A 77 8.06 12.46 -1.21
N ARG A 78 7.76 11.16 -1.25
CA ARG A 78 7.15 10.48 -2.39
C ARG A 78 5.73 10.06 -2.08
N VAL A 79 4.85 10.22 -3.06
CA VAL A 79 3.42 9.95 -2.92
C VAL A 79 2.94 9.18 -4.14
N GLU A 80 2.19 8.11 -3.92
CA GLU A 80 1.38 7.46 -4.94
C GLU A 80 -0.02 8.10 -4.97
N ARG A 81 -0.54 8.38 -6.16
CA ARG A 81 -1.87 8.96 -6.39
C ARG A 81 -2.78 7.92 -7.01
N ASP A 82 -3.88 7.61 -6.36
CA ASP A 82 -4.95 6.80 -6.98
C ASP A 82 -5.91 7.74 -7.74
N SER A 83 -5.71 7.85 -9.05
CA SER A 83 -6.51 8.71 -9.92
C SER A 83 -8.00 8.34 -9.96
N GLY A 84 -8.34 7.09 -9.61
CA GLY A 84 -9.73 6.62 -9.58
C GLY A 84 -10.47 6.97 -8.30
N ARG A 85 -9.78 7.47 -7.26
CA ARG A 85 -10.35 7.67 -5.94
C ARG A 85 -10.10 9.04 -5.31
N ASP A 86 -9.36 9.95 -5.95
CA ASP A 86 -8.91 11.22 -5.38
C ASP A 86 -8.16 11.04 -4.05
N GLU A 87 -7.40 9.95 -3.95
CA GLU A 87 -6.67 9.54 -2.75
C GLU A 87 -5.17 9.49 -3.03
N TRP A 88 -4.39 9.96 -2.08
CA TRP A 88 -2.95 10.00 -2.15
C TRP A 88 -2.34 9.23 -0.99
N THR A 89 -1.37 8.37 -1.26
CA THR A 89 -0.68 7.58 -0.25
C THR A 89 0.78 8.03 -0.14
N VAL A 90 1.19 8.45 1.05
CA VAL A 90 2.60 8.72 1.34
C VAL A 90 3.33 7.39 1.39
N VAL A 91 4.33 7.23 0.55
CA VAL A 91 5.11 5.98 0.44
C VAL A 91 6.56 6.15 0.88
N GLU A 92 7.04 7.40 0.96
CA GLU A 92 8.41 7.70 1.40
C GLU A 92 8.48 9.11 1.96
N LEU A 93 9.16 9.29 3.10
CA LEU A 93 9.34 10.58 3.75
C LEU A 93 10.68 10.59 4.48
N ASP A 94 11.71 11.15 3.86
CA ASP A 94 13.07 11.17 4.38
C ASP A 94 13.56 12.61 4.60
N ALA A 95 14.46 12.75 5.56
CA ALA A 95 15.22 13.97 5.77
C ALA A 95 16.66 13.63 6.20
N VAL A 96 17.60 14.47 5.84
CA VAL A 96 18.97 14.35 6.35
C VAL A 96 18.94 14.46 7.88
N GLY A 97 19.61 13.52 8.54
CA GLY A 97 19.65 13.43 10.01
C GLY A 97 20.09 14.73 10.70
N GLY A 98 19.73 14.85 11.96
CA GLY A 98 20.05 15.99 12.81
C GLY A 98 18.82 16.62 13.44
N LEU A 99 19.03 17.64 14.29
CA LEU A 99 18.00 18.30 15.10
C LEU A 99 16.82 18.89 14.28
N ASP A 100 17.04 19.19 13.01
CA ASP A 100 16.04 19.82 12.12
C ASP A 100 15.26 18.81 11.25
N ALA A 101 15.59 17.51 11.31
CA ALA A 101 14.97 16.50 10.44
C ALA A 101 13.43 16.43 10.60
N GLY A 102 12.95 16.53 11.84
CA GLY A 102 11.51 16.59 12.14
C GLY A 102 10.81 17.80 11.50
N ASP A 103 11.41 18.99 11.56
CA ASP A 103 10.86 20.20 10.92
C ASP A 103 10.83 20.08 9.40
N VAL A 104 11.87 19.50 8.79
CA VAL A 104 11.92 19.24 7.34
C VAL A 104 10.80 18.29 6.91
N ARG A 105 10.65 17.15 7.61
CA ARG A 105 9.58 16.16 7.35
C ARG A 105 8.20 16.80 7.51
N PHE A 106 7.97 17.55 8.59
CA PHE A 106 6.70 18.23 8.83
C PHE A 106 6.35 19.23 7.73
N ARG A 107 7.31 20.04 7.24
CA ARG A 107 7.11 20.99 6.14
C ARG A 107 6.78 20.28 4.83
N LEU A 108 7.41 19.14 4.54
CA LEU A 108 7.11 18.32 3.39
C LEU A 108 5.65 17.82 3.45
N VAL A 109 5.20 17.28 4.59
CA VAL A 109 3.82 16.83 4.80
C VAL A 109 2.82 17.99 4.66
N GLN A 110 3.12 19.14 5.25
CA GLN A 110 2.27 20.34 5.13
C GLN A 110 2.16 20.84 3.69
N HIS A 111 3.24 20.75 2.91
CA HIS A 111 3.22 21.10 1.50
C HIS A 111 2.37 20.11 0.70
N LEU A 112 2.54 18.79 0.93
CA LEU A 112 1.74 17.74 0.33
C LEU A 112 0.25 18.00 0.52
N LEU A 113 -0.18 18.24 1.75
CA LEU A 113 -1.60 18.45 2.07
C LEU A 113 -2.18 19.65 1.32
N ARG A 114 -1.42 20.74 1.23
CA ARG A 114 -1.84 21.95 0.49
C ARG A 114 -1.89 21.75 -1.02
N ASP A 115 -0.87 21.10 -1.58
CA ASP A 115 -0.80 20.84 -3.03
C ASP A 115 -1.84 19.80 -3.45
N GLY A 116 -1.98 18.72 -2.68
CA GLY A 116 -2.97 17.67 -2.93
C GLY A 116 -4.40 18.20 -2.87
N ALA A 117 -4.74 19.00 -1.84
CA ALA A 117 -6.06 19.63 -1.75
C ALA A 117 -6.36 20.55 -2.96
N LYS A 118 -5.36 21.31 -3.45
CA LYS A 118 -5.50 22.12 -4.66
C LYS A 118 -5.75 21.27 -5.91
N ARG A 119 -5.25 20.05 -5.94
CA ARG A 119 -5.40 19.10 -7.05
C ARG A 119 -6.61 18.17 -6.89
N GLY A 120 -7.44 18.38 -5.87
CA GLY A 120 -8.66 17.61 -5.64
C GLY A 120 -8.50 16.36 -4.79
N ALA A 121 -7.34 16.14 -4.16
CA ALA A 121 -7.19 15.03 -3.22
C ALA A 121 -8.11 15.22 -2.03
N THR A 122 -8.97 14.25 -1.78
CA THR A 122 -9.91 14.24 -0.66
C THR A 122 -9.38 13.48 0.55
N ARG A 123 -8.47 12.52 0.33
CA ARG A 123 -7.88 11.68 1.38
C ARG A 123 -6.39 11.49 1.18
N PHE A 124 -5.69 11.49 2.32
CA PHE A 124 -4.27 11.18 2.40
C PHE A 124 -4.08 10.00 3.34
N HIS A 125 -3.39 8.98 2.89
CA HIS A 125 -3.07 7.78 3.65
C HIS A 125 -1.58 7.69 3.91
N VAL A 126 -1.23 7.11 5.05
CA VAL A 126 0.14 6.74 5.39
C VAL A 126 0.13 5.51 6.27
N ALA A 127 1.12 4.67 6.10
CA ALA A 127 1.47 3.60 7.02
C ALA A 127 2.91 3.83 7.48
N CYS A 128 3.16 3.78 8.77
CA CYS A 128 4.49 3.99 9.31
C CYS A 128 4.72 3.13 10.56
N ALA A 129 5.98 2.74 10.79
CA ALA A 129 6.37 2.19 12.07
C ALA A 129 6.22 3.24 13.17
N ASP A 130 5.84 2.80 14.37
CA ASP A 130 5.77 3.63 15.56
C ASP A 130 7.21 3.81 16.14
N ALA A 131 8.03 4.50 15.37
CA ALA A 131 9.42 4.80 15.67
C ALA A 131 9.75 6.23 15.24
N ASP A 132 10.74 6.84 15.86
CA ASP A 132 11.29 8.17 15.53
C ASP A 132 10.23 9.28 15.39
N ASP A 133 9.23 9.26 16.25
CA ASP A 133 8.11 10.22 16.28
C ASP A 133 7.32 10.28 14.97
N ASN A 134 7.35 9.22 14.15
CA ASN A 134 6.64 9.19 12.88
C ASN A 134 5.13 9.35 13.05
N VAL A 135 4.54 8.60 13.99
CA VAL A 135 3.09 8.68 14.26
C VAL A 135 2.72 10.08 14.75
N GLU A 136 3.49 10.63 15.69
CA GLU A 136 3.28 11.97 16.23
C GLU A 136 3.37 13.05 15.16
N LEU A 137 4.34 12.95 14.26
CA LEU A 137 4.52 13.90 13.15
C LEU A 137 3.26 13.95 12.26
N PHE A 138 2.70 12.80 11.89
CA PHE A 138 1.49 12.77 11.09
C PHE A 138 0.26 13.21 11.89
N MET A 139 0.15 12.84 13.17
CA MET A 139 -0.92 13.32 14.05
C MET A 139 -0.88 14.84 14.21
N GLN A 140 0.30 15.46 14.38
CA GLN A 140 0.49 16.91 14.39
C GLN A 140 0.09 17.55 13.06
N ALA A 141 0.26 16.86 11.93
CA ALA A 141 -0.23 17.30 10.63
C ALA A 141 -1.76 17.11 10.47
N GLY A 142 -2.44 16.53 11.49
CA GLY A 142 -3.88 16.31 11.54
C GLY A 142 -4.35 15.02 10.90
N PHE A 143 -3.49 14.01 10.80
CA PHE A 143 -3.90 12.64 10.50
C PHE A 143 -4.52 11.98 11.74
N VAL A 144 -5.38 11.00 11.51
CA VAL A 144 -6.04 10.20 12.54
C VAL A 144 -5.60 8.75 12.37
N ARG A 145 -5.16 8.12 13.46
CA ARG A 145 -4.89 6.68 13.52
C ARG A 145 -6.21 5.92 13.41
N PHE A 146 -6.27 4.88 12.57
CA PHE A 146 -7.46 4.06 12.38
C PHE A 146 -7.23 2.56 12.49
N GLY A 147 -6.01 2.13 12.66
CA GLY A 147 -5.66 0.73 12.87
C GLY A 147 -4.17 0.47 12.78
N ASP A 148 -3.84 -0.79 12.96
CA ASP A 148 -2.48 -1.30 12.80
C ASP A 148 -2.50 -2.50 11.87
N GLU A 149 -1.38 -2.70 11.18
CA GLU A 149 -1.16 -3.82 10.27
C GLU A 149 0.13 -4.53 10.68
N ARG A 150 0.02 -5.82 11.00
CA ARG A 150 1.17 -6.70 11.20
C ARG A 150 1.69 -7.13 9.85
N ILE A 151 2.98 -7.15 9.70
CA ILE A 151 3.65 -7.60 8.49
C ILE A 151 4.29 -8.95 8.78
N LEU A 152 3.75 -9.98 8.18
CA LEU A 152 4.26 -11.35 8.32
C LEU A 152 5.09 -11.71 7.08
N PHE A 153 6.16 -12.45 7.29
CA PHE A 153 7.07 -12.84 6.24
C PHE A 153 7.38 -14.33 6.31
N ARG A 154 7.21 -15.02 5.19
CA ARG A 154 7.63 -16.40 5.01
C ARG A 154 8.93 -16.43 4.23
N ARG A 155 9.97 -17.00 4.83
CA ARG A 155 11.28 -17.11 4.20
C ARG A 155 11.24 -17.97 2.94
N PRO A 156 12.15 -17.72 1.97
CA PRO A 156 12.36 -18.63 0.86
C PRO A 156 12.62 -20.04 1.37
N GLY A 157 12.05 -21.04 0.73
CA GLY A 157 12.20 -22.44 1.14
C GLY A 157 11.24 -23.34 0.38
N ASP A 158 10.93 -24.50 0.97
CA ASP A 158 10.02 -25.46 0.37
C ASP A 158 8.63 -24.84 0.18
N MET A 159 8.22 -24.75 -1.06
CA MET A 159 6.92 -24.26 -1.47
C MET A 159 6.04 -25.46 -1.85
N PRO A 160 4.74 -25.44 -1.52
CA PRO A 160 3.82 -26.51 -1.93
C PRO A 160 3.73 -26.59 -3.45
N ALA A 161 3.53 -27.79 -3.97
CA ALA A 161 3.26 -27.96 -5.39
C ALA A 161 1.97 -27.19 -5.78
N PRO A 162 1.91 -26.67 -7.01
CA PRO A 162 0.69 -26.08 -7.57
C PRO A 162 -0.45 -27.09 -7.54
N TRP A 163 -1.65 -26.61 -7.29
CA TRP A 163 -2.86 -27.44 -7.30
C TRP A 163 -3.35 -27.71 -8.72
N SER A 164 -3.89 -28.88 -8.92
CA SER A 164 -4.65 -29.18 -10.15
C SER A 164 -5.97 -28.41 -10.20
N ASP A 165 -6.53 -28.28 -11.40
CA ASP A 165 -7.85 -27.68 -11.57
C ASP A 165 -8.96 -28.43 -10.84
N ALA A 166 -8.81 -29.75 -10.64
CA ALA A 166 -9.77 -30.57 -9.89
C ALA A 166 -9.71 -30.23 -8.38
N GLU A 167 -8.53 -30.23 -7.77
CA GLU A 167 -8.35 -29.87 -6.36
C GLU A 167 -8.86 -28.44 -6.08
N THR A 168 -8.58 -27.50 -6.99
CA THR A 168 -9.01 -26.12 -6.87
C THR A 168 -10.54 -26.01 -6.86
N ARG A 169 -11.21 -26.70 -7.78
CA ARG A 169 -12.69 -26.74 -7.84
C ARG A 169 -13.31 -27.43 -6.64
N ASP A 170 -12.74 -28.55 -6.20
CA ASP A 170 -13.25 -29.30 -5.04
C ASP A 170 -13.14 -28.49 -3.74
N ALA A 171 -12.13 -27.62 -3.65
CA ALA A 171 -11.99 -26.69 -2.55
C ALA A 171 -12.93 -25.48 -2.64
N GLY A 172 -13.65 -25.28 -3.74
CA GLY A 172 -14.49 -24.11 -3.97
C GLY A 172 -13.70 -22.83 -4.27
N ILE A 173 -12.47 -22.96 -4.79
CA ILE A 173 -11.61 -21.84 -5.13
C ILE A 173 -11.73 -21.55 -6.64
N ARG A 174 -11.91 -20.30 -6.99
CA ARG A 174 -11.90 -19.86 -8.39
C ARG A 174 -11.35 -18.45 -8.55
N PRO A 175 -10.87 -18.06 -9.74
CA PRO A 175 -10.52 -16.69 -10.03
C PRO A 175 -11.70 -15.73 -9.78
N THR A 176 -11.40 -14.50 -9.37
CA THR A 176 -12.41 -13.44 -9.27
C THR A 176 -12.89 -13.01 -10.64
N SER A 177 -14.11 -12.50 -10.70
CA SER A 177 -14.68 -11.82 -11.85
C SER A 177 -15.28 -10.47 -11.44
N PRO A 178 -15.53 -9.53 -12.37
CA PRO A 178 -16.23 -8.29 -12.05
C PRO A 178 -17.62 -8.50 -11.44
N LEU A 179 -18.25 -9.65 -11.71
CA LEU A 179 -19.56 -10.02 -11.14
C LEU A 179 -19.50 -10.29 -9.64
N ASP A 180 -18.32 -10.56 -9.09
CA ASP A 180 -18.12 -10.80 -7.66
C ASP A 180 -18.09 -9.50 -6.82
N ALA A 181 -18.08 -8.32 -7.45
CA ALA A 181 -17.90 -7.04 -6.77
C ALA A 181 -18.86 -6.83 -5.59
N VAL A 182 -20.13 -7.18 -5.76
CA VAL A 182 -21.14 -7.06 -4.70
C VAL A 182 -20.89 -8.08 -3.58
N ALA A 183 -20.55 -9.32 -3.92
CA ALA A 183 -20.26 -10.38 -2.94
C ALA A 183 -18.97 -10.06 -2.16
N LEU A 184 -17.94 -9.54 -2.82
CA LEU A 184 -16.70 -9.08 -2.20
C LEU A 184 -16.93 -7.87 -1.29
N SER A 185 -17.74 -6.92 -1.70
CA SER A 185 -18.13 -5.78 -0.86
C SER A 185 -18.88 -6.24 0.41
N ARG A 186 -19.74 -7.25 0.30
CA ARG A 186 -20.43 -7.86 1.45
C ARG A 186 -19.47 -8.61 2.36
N LEU A 187 -18.53 -9.36 1.81
CA LEU A 187 -17.48 -10.04 2.57
C LEU A 187 -16.65 -9.01 3.34
N TYR A 188 -16.17 -7.96 2.67
CA TYR A 188 -15.43 -6.86 3.31
C TYR A 188 -16.22 -6.22 4.45
N ALA A 189 -17.49 -5.92 4.23
CA ALA A 189 -18.35 -5.33 5.26
C ALA A 189 -18.59 -6.28 6.45
N ALA A 190 -18.56 -7.60 6.24
CA ALA A 190 -18.73 -8.58 7.29
C ALA A 190 -17.49 -8.76 8.18
N VAL A 191 -16.28 -8.58 7.61
CA VAL A 191 -15.01 -8.86 8.32
C VAL A 191 -14.27 -7.60 8.77
N THR A 192 -14.64 -6.43 8.27
CA THR A 192 -13.98 -5.17 8.57
C THR A 192 -14.80 -4.34 9.57
N PRO A 193 -14.22 -3.82 10.66
CA PRO A 193 -14.93 -2.97 11.62
C PRO A 193 -15.51 -1.72 10.96
N GLN A 194 -16.72 -1.33 11.35
CA GLN A 194 -17.44 -0.21 10.76
C GLN A 194 -16.65 1.13 10.76
N PRO A 195 -15.88 1.49 11.81
CA PRO A 195 -15.05 2.69 11.76
C PRO A 195 -14.01 2.65 10.64
N VAL A 196 -13.38 1.50 10.38
CA VAL A 196 -12.41 1.31 9.30
C VAL A 196 -13.09 1.43 7.94
N GLN A 197 -14.25 0.78 7.76
CA GLN A 197 -15.04 0.88 6.52
C GLN A 197 -15.36 2.34 6.16
N ARG A 198 -15.74 3.16 7.15
CA ARG A 198 -16.03 4.59 6.95
C ARG A 198 -14.82 5.37 6.48
N LEU A 199 -13.65 5.07 7.04
CA LEU A 199 -12.41 5.77 6.72
C LEU A 199 -11.83 5.30 5.37
N GLU A 200 -11.84 4.01 5.09
CA GLU A 200 -11.36 3.46 3.83
C GLU A 200 -12.32 3.74 2.66
N CYS A 201 -13.63 3.88 2.94
CA CYS A 201 -14.65 4.27 1.96
C CYS A 201 -14.62 3.43 0.67
N VAL A 202 -14.41 2.12 0.80
CA VAL A 202 -14.35 1.19 -0.34
C VAL A 202 -15.71 1.14 -1.02
N ARG A 203 -15.73 1.38 -2.34
CA ARG A 203 -16.93 1.36 -3.19
C ARG A 203 -17.03 0.04 -3.94
N ILE A 204 -18.23 -0.34 -4.35
CA ILE A 204 -18.44 -1.55 -5.18
C ILE A 204 -17.56 -1.51 -6.43
N ALA A 205 -17.47 -0.37 -7.12
CA ALA A 205 -16.63 -0.19 -8.29
C ALA A 205 -15.12 -0.44 -8.05
N ASP A 206 -14.65 -0.35 -6.81
CA ASP A 206 -13.25 -0.65 -6.50
C ASP A 206 -12.96 -2.16 -6.57
N TRP A 207 -13.99 -3.01 -6.41
CA TRP A 207 -13.93 -4.46 -6.54
C TRP A 207 -14.05 -4.96 -7.99
N GLU A 208 -14.42 -4.09 -8.93
CA GLU A 208 -14.50 -4.42 -10.36
C GLU A 208 -13.12 -4.31 -11.06
N ARG A 209 -12.15 -3.68 -10.41
CA ARG A 209 -10.78 -3.55 -10.93
C ARG A 209 -10.11 -4.91 -11.00
N GLN A 210 -9.13 -5.06 -11.88
CA GLN A 210 -8.44 -6.33 -12.11
C GLN A 210 -6.93 -6.17 -12.23
N GLY A 211 -6.22 -7.29 -12.03
CA GLY A 211 -4.78 -7.36 -12.18
C GLY A 211 -4.06 -6.33 -11.30
N ARG A 212 -3.07 -5.65 -11.86
CA ARG A 212 -2.22 -4.68 -11.12
C ARG A 212 -2.94 -3.41 -10.67
N ASP A 213 -4.15 -3.15 -11.16
CA ASP A 213 -4.97 -2.01 -10.72
C ASP A 213 -5.81 -2.31 -9.48
N TRP A 214 -5.75 -3.54 -8.99
CA TRP A 214 -6.44 -3.95 -7.77
C TRP A 214 -5.84 -3.27 -6.53
N ARG A 215 -6.66 -2.54 -5.78
CA ARG A 215 -6.23 -1.73 -4.63
C ARG A 215 -6.99 -2.02 -3.33
N VAL A 216 -7.90 -2.98 -3.35
CA VAL A 216 -8.75 -3.31 -2.21
C VAL A 216 -8.67 -4.81 -1.86
N PRO A 217 -8.71 -5.21 -0.58
CA PRO A 217 -8.64 -4.32 0.58
C PRO A 217 -7.30 -3.57 0.64
N ARG A 218 -7.28 -2.39 1.28
CA ARG A 218 -6.06 -1.59 1.39
C ARG A 218 -4.98 -2.34 2.16
N SER A 219 -3.74 -2.14 1.73
CA SER A 219 -2.54 -2.64 2.39
C SER A 219 -1.46 -1.57 2.39
N SER A 220 -0.65 -1.53 3.44
CA SER A 220 0.51 -0.66 3.54
C SER A 220 1.58 -0.98 2.48
N LEU A 221 1.61 -2.21 2.00
CA LEU A 221 2.67 -2.72 1.13
C LEU A 221 2.40 -2.51 -0.37
N VAL A 222 1.13 -2.54 -0.80
CA VAL A 222 0.78 -2.42 -2.23
C VAL A 222 1.38 -1.17 -2.90
N PRO A 223 1.39 0.02 -2.25
CA PRO A 223 2.00 1.20 -2.86
C PRO A 223 3.52 1.13 -3.02
N ILE A 224 4.18 0.23 -2.30
CA ILE A 224 5.64 0.12 -2.25
C ILE A 224 6.15 -0.99 -3.15
N LEU A 225 5.44 -2.12 -3.19
CA LEU A 225 5.83 -3.30 -3.94
C LEU A 225 5.60 -3.13 -5.45
N ARG A 226 6.43 -3.80 -6.24
CA ARG A 226 6.31 -3.85 -7.69
C ARG A 226 5.99 -5.26 -8.13
N PHE A 227 4.84 -5.46 -8.75
CA PHE A 227 4.40 -6.76 -9.21
C PHE A 227 4.61 -6.93 -10.71
N ALA A 228 5.09 -8.11 -11.10
CA ALA A 228 5.04 -8.56 -12.48
C ALA A 228 3.59 -8.77 -12.90
N ASP A 229 2.82 -9.42 -12.02
CA ASP A 229 1.38 -9.60 -12.17
C ASP A 229 0.68 -9.75 -10.81
N VAL A 230 -0.65 -9.60 -10.80
CA VAL A 230 -1.51 -9.77 -9.63
C VAL A 230 -2.67 -10.68 -9.97
N TYR A 231 -2.85 -11.73 -9.20
CA TYR A 231 -3.92 -12.71 -9.34
C TYR A 231 -4.85 -12.63 -8.14
N THR A 232 -6.14 -12.76 -8.39
CA THR A 232 -7.16 -12.69 -7.34
C THR A 232 -8.11 -13.88 -7.43
N TYR A 233 -8.46 -14.42 -6.27
CA TYR A 233 -9.31 -15.61 -6.14
C TYR A 233 -10.35 -15.42 -5.05
N VAL A 234 -11.43 -16.15 -5.14
CA VAL A 234 -12.45 -16.26 -4.11
C VAL A 234 -12.58 -17.68 -3.62
N LEU A 235 -12.95 -17.81 -2.36
CA LEU A 235 -13.38 -19.04 -1.73
C LEU A 235 -14.91 -19.00 -1.61
N GLU A 236 -15.59 -19.89 -2.31
CA GLU A 236 -17.05 -20.01 -2.26
C GLU A 236 -17.53 -20.70 -0.99
N SER A 237 -18.63 -20.23 -0.42
CA SER A 237 -19.21 -20.83 0.77
C SER A 237 -19.86 -22.20 0.45
N ARG A 238 -19.41 -23.23 1.15
CA ARG A 238 -19.98 -24.60 1.02
C ARG A 238 -21.44 -24.70 1.48
N GLY A 239 -21.91 -23.74 2.27
CA GLY A 239 -23.26 -23.72 2.84
C GLY A 239 -24.34 -23.11 1.93
N GLY A 240 -23.96 -22.61 0.73
CA GLY A 240 -24.85 -21.98 -0.22
C GLY A 240 -25.86 -21.05 0.44
N GLY A 241 -25.56 -19.76 0.60
CA GLY A 241 -26.61 -18.78 0.94
C GLY A 241 -27.77 -18.92 -0.05
N ARG A 242 -28.98 -18.56 0.36
CA ARG A 242 -30.22 -18.68 -0.46
C ARG A 242 -30.09 -18.21 -1.92
N ASP A 243 -29.02 -17.43 -2.22
CA ASP A 243 -28.75 -16.82 -3.55
C ASP A 243 -27.46 -17.32 -4.23
N GLY A 244 -26.75 -18.34 -3.68
CA GLY A 244 -25.54 -18.91 -4.31
C GLY A 244 -24.33 -17.96 -4.42
N THR A 245 -24.36 -16.78 -3.78
CA THR A 245 -23.37 -15.69 -3.95
C THR A 245 -22.56 -15.37 -2.70
N GLN A 246 -22.61 -16.25 -1.69
CA GLN A 246 -21.85 -16.00 -0.45
C GLN A 246 -20.41 -16.45 -0.62
N LEU A 247 -19.48 -15.54 -0.32
CA LEU A 247 -18.05 -15.82 -0.29
C LEU A 247 -17.57 -15.96 1.16
N ASP A 248 -16.72 -16.95 1.38
CA ASP A 248 -16.06 -17.18 2.66
C ASP A 248 -14.67 -16.55 2.72
N GLY A 249 -14.06 -16.33 1.54
CA GLY A 249 -12.74 -15.71 1.45
C GLY A 249 -12.44 -15.03 0.13
N PHE A 250 -11.45 -14.15 0.20
CA PHE A 250 -10.81 -13.47 -0.92
C PHE A 250 -9.30 -13.56 -0.73
N LEU A 251 -8.61 -13.77 -1.83
CA LEU A 251 -7.16 -13.91 -1.91
C LEU A 251 -6.61 -13.02 -3.02
N GLN A 252 -5.56 -12.27 -2.70
CA GLN A 252 -4.76 -11.56 -3.67
C GLN A 252 -3.31 -12.05 -3.61
N VAL A 253 -2.77 -12.44 -4.74
CA VAL A 253 -1.38 -12.89 -4.91
C VAL A 253 -0.68 -11.93 -5.85
N GLY A 254 0.35 -11.24 -5.35
CA GLY A 254 1.23 -10.40 -6.14
C GLY A 254 2.53 -11.15 -6.44
N VAL A 255 2.77 -11.46 -7.70
CA VAL A 255 4.04 -12.04 -8.14
C VAL A 255 5.08 -10.94 -8.20
N ALA A 256 6.17 -11.11 -7.46
CA ALA A 256 7.23 -10.12 -7.36
C ALA A 256 7.86 -9.82 -8.73
N LYS A 257 8.21 -8.56 -8.91
CA LYS A 257 9.07 -8.10 -9.99
C LYS A 257 10.39 -7.68 -9.37
N GLU A 258 11.50 -8.19 -9.87
CA GLU A 258 12.84 -7.92 -9.32
C GLU A 258 13.06 -8.56 -7.93
N ASP A 259 14.10 -8.17 -7.21
CA ASP A 259 14.55 -8.73 -5.93
C ASP A 259 13.70 -8.20 -4.76
N GLN A 260 12.44 -8.57 -4.69
CA GLN A 260 11.52 -8.24 -3.60
C GLN A 260 10.59 -9.43 -3.30
N PRO A 261 9.99 -9.52 -2.10
CA PRO A 261 9.13 -10.64 -1.77
C PRO A 261 7.84 -10.67 -2.62
N HIS A 262 7.33 -11.86 -2.86
CA HIS A 262 5.95 -12.05 -3.34
C HIS A 262 4.97 -11.55 -2.30
N TYR A 263 3.79 -11.16 -2.72
CA TYR A 263 2.77 -10.58 -1.86
C TYR A 263 1.57 -11.49 -1.73
N LEU A 264 1.03 -11.58 -0.53
CA LEU A 264 -0.17 -12.33 -0.23
C LEU A 264 -1.09 -11.50 0.67
N LYS A 265 -2.32 -11.23 0.23
CA LYS A 265 -3.38 -10.66 1.07
C LYS A 265 -4.56 -11.59 1.10
N VAL A 266 -5.00 -11.93 2.30
CA VAL A 266 -6.19 -12.73 2.53
C VAL A 266 -7.22 -11.88 3.27
N MET A 267 -8.47 -12.06 2.92
CA MET A 267 -9.64 -11.57 3.65
C MET A 267 -10.61 -12.73 3.75
N ALA A 268 -10.96 -13.14 4.96
CA ALA A 268 -11.82 -14.32 5.15
C ALA A 268 -12.74 -14.15 6.35
N ARG A 269 -13.87 -14.83 6.32
CA ARG A 269 -14.75 -14.94 7.49
C ARG A 269 -14.01 -15.66 8.61
N PRO A 270 -14.25 -15.29 9.88
CA PRO A 270 -13.58 -15.93 11.03
C PRO A 270 -13.79 -17.46 11.09
N GLU A 271 -14.94 -17.94 10.63
CA GLU A 271 -15.32 -19.34 10.59
C GLU A 271 -14.79 -20.13 9.39
N ALA A 272 -14.22 -19.45 8.40
CA ALA A 272 -13.73 -20.08 7.18
C ALA A 272 -12.45 -20.88 7.44
N ASP A 273 -12.36 -22.09 6.84
CA ASP A 273 -11.10 -22.83 6.81
C ASP A 273 -10.20 -22.25 5.72
N VAL A 274 -9.26 -21.42 6.14
CA VAL A 274 -8.33 -20.73 5.23
C VAL A 274 -7.04 -21.50 4.96
N ALA A 275 -6.77 -22.60 5.64
CA ALA A 275 -5.53 -23.36 5.47
C ALA A 275 -5.36 -23.90 4.04
N PRO A 276 -6.38 -24.53 3.42
CA PRO A 276 -6.31 -24.91 2.00
C PRO A 276 -6.11 -23.71 1.08
N PHE A 277 -6.76 -22.59 1.40
CA PHE A 277 -6.69 -21.37 0.60
C PHE A 277 -5.28 -20.74 0.61
N LEU A 278 -4.61 -20.73 1.77
CA LEU A 278 -3.21 -20.31 1.91
C LEU A 278 -2.25 -21.23 1.15
N ARG A 279 -2.45 -22.55 1.25
CA ARG A 279 -1.64 -23.53 0.52
C ARG A 279 -1.79 -23.35 -1.00
N PHE A 280 -3.02 -23.14 -1.46
CA PHE A 280 -3.30 -22.81 -2.86
C PHE A 280 -2.56 -21.56 -3.30
N ALA A 281 -2.58 -20.47 -2.49
CA ALA A 281 -1.91 -19.21 -2.78
C ALA A 281 -0.41 -19.37 -3.01
N LEU A 282 0.25 -20.17 -2.15
CA LEU A 282 1.67 -20.48 -2.30
C LEU A 282 1.93 -21.29 -3.59
N GLY A 283 1.04 -22.21 -3.94
CA GLY A 283 1.09 -22.95 -5.21
C GLY A 283 0.99 -22.03 -6.43
N VAL A 284 0.12 -21.02 -6.39
CA VAL A 284 0.01 -20.00 -7.45
C VAL A 284 1.33 -19.24 -7.62
N ILE A 285 2.00 -18.87 -6.53
CA ILE A 285 3.32 -18.22 -6.62
C ILE A 285 4.31 -19.13 -7.34
N VAL A 286 4.37 -20.42 -6.99
CA VAL A 286 5.25 -21.40 -7.65
C VAL A 286 4.97 -21.53 -9.15
N GLU A 287 3.69 -21.54 -9.52
CA GLU A 287 3.29 -21.67 -10.92
C GLU A 287 3.60 -20.41 -11.75
N ARG A 288 3.46 -19.22 -11.15
CA ARG A 288 3.46 -17.94 -11.86
C ARG A 288 4.76 -17.17 -11.74
N ALA A 289 5.58 -17.44 -10.71
CA ALA A 289 6.86 -16.77 -10.56
C ALA A 289 7.87 -17.24 -11.62
N ASP A 290 8.75 -16.34 -12.02
CA ASP A 290 9.89 -16.72 -12.87
C ASP A 290 10.78 -17.71 -12.11
N LYS A 291 11.22 -18.76 -12.79
CA LYS A 291 12.11 -19.77 -12.20
C LYS A 291 13.43 -19.20 -11.69
N SER A 292 13.85 -18.04 -12.20
CA SER A 292 15.05 -17.34 -11.75
C SER A 292 14.87 -16.66 -10.39
N THR A 293 13.64 -16.27 -10.04
CA THR A 293 13.26 -15.61 -8.78
C THR A 293 12.63 -16.60 -7.80
N LEU A 294 12.10 -17.71 -8.30
CA LEU A 294 11.45 -18.72 -7.49
C LEU A 294 12.42 -19.33 -6.46
N GLY A 295 12.08 -19.21 -5.19
CA GLY A 295 12.88 -19.74 -4.08
C GLY A 295 14.00 -18.83 -3.57
N ARG A 296 14.16 -17.62 -4.15
CA ARG A 296 15.09 -16.59 -3.64
C ARG A 296 14.37 -15.56 -2.80
N GLU A 297 13.19 -15.15 -3.22
CA GLU A 297 12.36 -14.20 -2.50
C GLU A 297 11.34 -14.95 -1.65
N GLY A 298 11.13 -14.43 -0.45
CA GLY A 298 10.08 -14.91 0.43
C GLY A 298 8.70 -14.40 0.01
N VAL A 299 7.71 -14.66 0.85
CA VAL A 299 6.34 -14.17 0.70
C VAL A 299 6.02 -13.26 1.86
N ILE A 300 5.50 -12.07 1.57
CA ILE A 300 5.09 -11.10 2.58
C ILE A 300 3.55 -11.00 2.62
N ALA A 301 3.00 -10.98 3.83
CA ALA A 301 1.56 -10.94 4.06
C ALA A 301 1.20 -9.87 5.11
N PRO A 302 0.52 -8.78 4.73
CA PRO A 302 0.00 -7.82 5.70
C PRO A 302 -1.33 -8.31 6.27
N VAL A 303 -1.46 -8.22 7.61
CA VAL A 303 -2.66 -8.62 8.34
C VAL A 303 -3.09 -7.51 9.28
N ARG A 304 -4.32 -7.06 9.18
CA ARG A 304 -4.88 -6.08 10.10
C ARG A 304 -5.11 -6.71 11.47
N THR A 305 -4.90 -5.94 12.52
CA THR A 305 -5.07 -6.44 13.89
C THR A 305 -6.48 -6.98 14.19
N TYR A 306 -7.49 -6.52 13.48
CA TYR A 306 -8.87 -7.04 13.60
C TYR A 306 -9.13 -8.30 12.77
N GLU A 307 -8.22 -8.72 11.91
CA GLU A 307 -8.28 -9.96 11.12
C GLU A 307 -7.72 -11.17 11.91
N SER A 308 -7.53 -11.05 13.21
CA SER A 308 -7.21 -12.18 14.11
C SER A 308 -8.30 -13.23 14.01
N PRO A 309 -8.19 -14.33 13.57
CA PRO A 309 -7.39 -15.54 13.62
C PRO A 309 -6.49 -15.77 12.39
N LEU A 310 -6.51 -14.90 11.40
CA LEU A 310 -5.75 -15.09 10.16
C LEU A 310 -4.23 -15.07 10.39
N ASP A 311 -3.76 -14.22 11.34
CA ASP A 311 -2.36 -14.17 11.75
C ASP A 311 -1.83 -15.55 12.19
N ARG A 312 -2.58 -16.24 13.07
CA ARG A 312 -2.22 -17.59 13.53
C ARG A 312 -2.18 -18.60 12.38
N ARG A 313 -3.13 -18.51 11.44
CA ARG A 313 -3.16 -19.41 10.27
C ARG A 313 -1.96 -19.19 9.34
N LEU A 314 -1.51 -17.95 9.22
CA LEU A 314 -0.28 -17.64 8.48
C LEU A 314 0.95 -18.14 9.24
N GLU A 315 1.01 -17.96 10.56
CA GLU A 315 2.09 -18.49 11.41
C GLU A 315 2.19 -20.01 11.29
N ASP A 316 1.05 -20.72 11.34
CA ASP A 316 0.96 -22.18 11.08
C ASP A 316 1.47 -22.53 9.66
N GLY A 317 1.33 -21.62 8.70
CA GLY A 317 1.85 -21.70 7.33
C GLY A 317 3.32 -21.32 7.18
N GLY A 318 4.03 -21.09 8.28
CA GLY A 318 5.47 -20.77 8.29
C GLY A 318 5.79 -19.29 8.06
N PHE A 319 4.84 -18.39 8.29
CA PHE A 319 5.08 -16.96 8.32
C PHE A 319 5.51 -16.51 9.72
N GLU A 320 6.48 -15.59 9.78
CA GLU A 320 6.98 -14.97 11.00
C GLU A 320 6.58 -13.49 11.02
N ASP A 321 6.20 -12.95 12.18
CA ASP A 321 5.97 -11.51 12.35
C ASP A 321 7.29 -10.75 12.29
N ILE A 322 7.41 -9.81 11.38
CA ILE A 322 8.64 -9.03 11.19
C ILE A 322 8.47 -7.55 11.51
N ALA A 323 7.25 -7.02 11.50
CA ALA A 323 6.98 -5.62 11.83
C ALA A 323 5.49 -5.36 12.09
N THR A 324 5.22 -4.27 12.80
CA THR A 324 3.87 -3.68 12.90
C THR A 324 3.93 -2.24 12.42
N VAL A 325 2.97 -1.84 11.62
CA VAL A 325 2.84 -0.46 11.15
C VAL A 325 1.50 0.13 11.56
N THR A 326 1.54 1.39 11.95
CA THR A 326 0.36 2.19 12.27
C THR A 326 -0.19 2.82 10.99
N LEU A 327 -1.49 2.73 10.85
CA LEU A 327 -2.22 3.25 9.70
C LEU A 327 -2.90 4.56 10.08
N LEU A 328 -2.55 5.61 9.35
CA LEU A 328 -3.14 6.92 9.57
C LEU A 328 -3.77 7.46 8.29
N MET A 329 -4.78 8.27 8.47
CA MET A 329 -5.50 8.90 7.36
C MET A 329 -5.88 10.34 7.72
N LYS A 330 -5.90 11.20 6.71
CA LYS A 330 -6.43 12.56 6.81
C LYS A 330 -7.43 12.80 5.69
N GLU A 331 -8.62 13.25 6.06
CA GLU A 331 -9.58 13.82 5.11
C GLU A 331 -9.37 15.32 4.94
N THR A 332 -9.56 15.79 3.71
CA THR A 332 -9.54 17.21 3.39
C THR A 332 -10.87 17.61 2.76
N LEU A 333 -11.44 18.70 3.24
CA LEU A 333 -12.60 19.29 2.60
C LEU A 333 -12.15 20.01 1.32
N VAL A 334 -12.48 19.45 0.18
CA VAL A 334 -12.33 20.14 -1.10
C VAL A 334 -13.56 21.02 -1.29
N ARG A 335 -13.39 22.35 -1.36
CA ARG A 335 -14.48 23.23 -1.79
C ARG A 335 -14.76 22.95 -3.26
N VAL A 336 -15.85 22.27 -3.53
CA VAL A 336 -16.41 22.21 -4.88
C VAL A 336 -16.86 23.63 -5.22
N ALA A 337 -16.29 24.23 -6.26
CA ALA A 337 -16.80 25.49 -6.78
C ALA A 337 -18.26 25.28 -7.20
N GLU A 338 -19.17 26.07 -6.65
CA GLU A 338 -20.58 26.02 -7.06
C GLU A 338 -20.64 26.15 -8.59
N PRO A 339 -21.37 25.26 -9.29
CA PRO A 339 -21.55 25.40 -10.72
C PRO A 339 -22.16 26.79 -10.98
N ARG A 340 -21.50 27.60 -11.77
CA ARG A 340 -22.07 28.89 -12.23
C ARG A 340 -23.35 28.56 -12.98
N LEU A 341 -24.48 28.86 -12.37
CA LEU A 341 -25.77 28.81 -13.05
C LEU A 341 -25.68 29.78 -14.25
N VAL A 342 -25.59 29.24 -15.45
CA VAL A 342 -25.77 30.03 -16.67
C VAL A 342 -27.24 30.42 -16.69
N PRO A 343 -27.59 31.72 -16.65
CA PRO A 343 -28.97 32.10 -16.75
C PRO A 343 -29.53 31.58 -18.07
N ALA A 344 -30.60 30.78 -18.00
CA ALA A 344 -31.32 30.36 -19.22
C ALA A 344 -31.82 31.67 -19.86
N GLY A 345 -31.21 32.04 -21.00
CA GLY A 345 -31.67 33.17 -21.79
C GLY A 345 -33.10 32.89 -22.23
N VAL A 346 -34.03 33.64 -21.68
CA VAL A 346 -35.40 33.68 -22.16
C VAL A 346 -35.35 34.28 -23.56
N ARG A 347 -35.71 33.50 -24.58
CA ARG A 347 -36.03 33.98 -25.93
C ARG A 347 -37.51 34.31 -26.00
#